data_c003867da8f16d3f52eea39d97067796
#
_entry.id   c003867da8f16d3f52eea39d97067796
#
_cell.length_a   1.000
_cell.length_b   1.000
_cell.length_c   1.000
_cell.angle_alpha   90.00
_cell.angle_beta   90.00
_cell.angle_gamma   90.00
#
_symmetry.space_group_name_H-M   'P 1'
#
loop_
_entity.id
_entity.type
_entity.pdbx_description
1 polymer ?
#
loop_
_entity_poly.entity_id
_entity_poly.type
_entity_poly.pdbx_seq_one_letter_code
_entity_poly.pdbx_strand_id
1 'polypeptide(L)'
;YKGKLYQTHGVANADFLRVCGKDCDGTFLPAGPILVAEQLPDSNPVKKPALAYKTAYEKAYGGQVSTFGGHMWDAGLLFTHAMPEALKKGQPGTPAFRKGLRDAMETTTNLAISHGVMNMNAKDHLGLDQRARVMVEIKDGKWKLQN
;
A
#
# COMPACT_ATOMS: atom_id res chain seq x y z
N TYR A 1 15.50 -6.91 28.95
CA TYR A 1 15.28 -7.86 27.87
C TYR A 1 16.32 -7.64 26.77
N LYS A 2 16.95 -8.72 26.30
CA LYS A 2 18.03 -8.66 25.30
C LYS A 2 17.62 -9.23 23.93
N GLY A 3 16.37 -9.64 23.79
CA GLY A 3 15.82 -10.17 22.53
C GLY A 3 15.37 -9.06 21.58
N LYS A 4 15.03 -9.44 20.34
CA LYS A 4 14.40 -8.54 19.39
C LYS A 4 12.95 -8.28 19.78
N LEU A 5 12.51 -7.04 19.64
CA LEU A 5 11.13 -6.64 19.85
C LEU A 5 10.41 -6.55 18.49
N TYR A 6 9.22 -7.15 18.43
CA TYR A 6 8.38 -7.12 17.23
C TYR A 6 7.03 -6.48 17.56
N GLN A 7 6.56 -5.64 16.65
CA GLN A 7 5.25 -5.03 16.71
C GLN A 7 4.39 -5.47 15.52
N THR A 8 3.10 -5.18 15.59
CA THR A 8 2.17 -5.43 14.49
C THR A 8 2.19 -4.28 13.48
N HIS A 9 1.62 -4.51 12.28
CA HIS A 9 1.41 -3.48 11.27
C HIS A 9 0.57 -2.28 11.78
N GLY A 10 -0.27 -2.48 12.79
CA GLY A 10 -1.12 -1.42 13.35
C GLY A 10 -0.39 -0.19 13.87
N VAL A 11 0.91 -0.30 14.19
CA VAL A 11 1.75 0.84 14.64
C VAL A 11 2.56 1.47 13.50
N ALA A 12 2.34 1.07 12.25
CA ALA A 12 3.09 1.55 11.09
C ALA A 12 2.65 2.97 10.64
N ASN A 13 2.83 3.96 11.52
CA ASN A 13 2.47 5.36 11.28
C ASN A 13 3.43 6.32 11.98
N ALA A 14 3.40 7.58 11.55
CA ALA A 14 4.29 8.62 12.08
C ALA A 14 4.04 8.97 13.56
N ASP A 15 2.81 8.86 14.04
CA ASP A 15 2.48 9.15 15.43
C ASP A 15 3.12 8.15 16.38
N PHE A 16 3.19 6.88 15.98
CA PHE A 16 3.90 5.88 16.77
C PHE A 16 5.38 6.28 16.94
N LEU A 17 6.07 6.63 15.85
CA LEU A 17 7.46 7.09 15.92
C LEU A 17 7.62 8.34 16.79
N ARG A 18 6.70 9.28 16.68
CA ARG A 18 6.72 10.52 17.47
C ARG A 18 6.55 10.28 18.96
N VAL A 19 5.65 9.36 19.34
CA VAL A 19 5.33 9.09 20.74
C VAL A 19 6.40 8.23 21.40
N CYS A 20 6.87 7.18 20.73
CA CYS A 20 7.86 6.28 21.32
C CYS A 20 9.30 6.83 21.27
N GLY A 21 9.59 7.76 20.35
CA GLY A 21 10.91 8.37 20.24
C GLY A 21 12.03 7.33 20.11
N LYS A 22 13.09 7.50 20.90
CA LYS A 22 14.25 6.58 20.91
C LYS A 22 13.97 5.23 21.56
N ASP A 23 12.92 5.12 22.36
CA ASP A 23 12.62 3.88 23.10
C ASP A 23 12.18 2.75 22.17
N CYS A 24 11.75 3.07 20.94
CA CYS A 24 11.41 2.03 19.96
C CYS A 24 12.50 1.73 18.92
N ASP A 25 13.69 2.31 19.06
CA ASP A 25 14.81 1.94 18.20
C ASP A 25 15.16 0.45 18.36
N GLY A 26 15.38 -0.24 17.24
CA GLY A 26 15.58 -1.69 17.20
C GLY A 26 14.29 -2.51 17.22
N THR A 27 13.12 -1.88 17.20
CA THR A 27 11.83 -2.57 17.05
C THR A 27 11.56 -2.91 15.58
N PHE A 28 11.13 -4.15 15.34
CA PHE A 28 10.79 -4.67 14.02
C PHE A 28 9.28 -4.77 13.84
N LEU A 29 8.79 -4.54 12.62
CA LEU A 29 7.39 -4.79 12.27
C LEU A 29 7.22 -5.05 10.76
N PRO A 30 6.21 -5.87 10.38
CA PRO A 30 5.81 -5.96 9.00
C PRO A 30 5.08 -4.68 8.61
N ALA A 31 5.33 -4.17 7.41
CA ALA A 31 4.67 -2.96 6.91
C ALA A 31 4.45 -3.02 5.40
N GLY A 32 3.55 -2.18 4.89
CA GLY A 32 3.43 -1.95 3.46
C GLY A 32 4.68 -1.28 2.90
N PRO A 33 5.11 -1.64 1.69
CA PRO A 33 6.32 -1.08 1.04
C PRO A 33 6.34 0.44 0.94
N ILE A 34 5.18 1.08 0.99
CA ILE A 34 5.02 2.54 0.91
C ILE A 34 5.83 3.31 1.95
N LEU A 35 5.99 2.78 3.16
CA LEU A 35 6.76 3.44 4.23
C LEU A 35 8.24 3.58 3.91
N VAL A 36 8.75 2.75 3.02
CA VAL A 36 10.16 2.66 2.65
C VAL A 36 10.35 2.70 1.14
N ALA A 37 9.43 3.35 0.43
CA ALA A 37 9.37 3.37 -1.03
C ALA A 37 10.70 3.80 -1.69
N GLU A 38 11.41 4.77 -1.11
CA GLU A 38 12.72 5.23 -1.60
C GLU A 38 13.81 4.18 -1.45
N GLN A 39 13.68 3.28 -0.48
CA GLN A 39 14.66 2.25 -0.17
C GLN A 39 14.45 0.98 -1.01
N LEU A 40 13.32 0.86 -1.71
CA LEU A 40 13.07 -0.27 -2.59
C LEU A 40 14.03 -0.24 -3.80
N PRO A 41 14.49 -1.40 -4.28
CA PRO A 41 15.27 -1.46 -5.51
C PRO A 41 14.46 -0.97 -6.71
N ASP A 42 15.13 -0.42 -7.73
CA ASP A 42 14.45 0.12 -8.94
C ASP A 42 13.69 -0.94 -9.73
N SER A 43 14.11 -2.19 -9.61
CA SER A 43 13.41 -3.34 -10.21
C SER A 43 12.11 -3.71 -9.51
N ASN A 44 11.83 -3.15 -8.32
CA ASN A 44 10.59 -3.46 -7.59
C ASN A 44 9.40 -2.73 -8.24
N PRO A 45 8.38 -3.46 -8.74
CA PRO A 45 7.24 -2.85 -9.44
C PRO A 45 6.41 -1.90 -8.58
N VAL A 46 6.48 -2.06 -7.24
CA VAL A 46 5.75 -1.23 -6.28
C VAL A 46 6.38 0.15 -6.09
N LYS A 47 7.69 0.29 -6.32
CA LYS A 47 8.42 1.54 -6.07
C LYS A 47 7.80 2.75 -6.76
N LYS A 48 7.52 2.63 -8.05
CA LYS A 48 6.98 3.74 -8.85
C LYS A 48 5.61 4.22 -8.39
N PRO A 49 4.58 3.36 -8.23
CA PRO A 49 3.28 3.80 -7.72
C PRO A 49 3.34 4.28 -6.27
N ALA A 50 4.17 3.70 -5.42
CA ALA A 50 4.37 4.14 -4.04
C ALA A 50 4.96 5.56 -3.98
N LEU A 51 6.01 5.85 -4.75
CA LEU A 51 6.60 7.18 -4.85
C LEU A 51 5.63 8.20 -5.46
N ALA A 52 4.83 7.80 -6.45
CA ALA A 52 3.82 8.69 -7.06
C ALA A 52 2.79 9.14 -6.03
N TYR A 53 2.25 8.22 -5.23
CA TYR A 53 1.35 8.57 -4.13
C TYR A 53 2.03 9.47 -3.10
N LYS A 54 3.22 9.06 -2.61
CA LYS A 54 3.97 9.81 -1.62
C LYS A 54 4.20 11.25 -2.06
N THR A 55 4.72 11.45 -3.26
CA THR A 55 4.99 12.79 -3.81
C THR A 55 3.70 13.63 -3.92
N ALA A 56 2.61 13.04 -4.42
CA ALA A 56 1.35 13.74 -4.56
C ALA A 56 0.76 14.16 -3.20
N TYR A 57 0.78 13.25 -2.22
CA TYR A 57 0.25 13.50 -0.89
C TYR A 57 1.07 14.56 -0.14
N GLU A 58 2.39 14.40 -0.09
CA GLU A 58 3.29 15.32 0.61
C GLU A 58 3.24 16.74 0.02
N LYS A 59 3.13 16.84 -1.32
CA LYS A 59 2.94 18.12 -1.99
C LYS A 59 1.61 18.80 -1.63
N ALA A 60 0.53 18.01 -1.52
CA ALA A 60 -0.80 18.54 -1.26
C ALA A 60 -1.04 18.92 0.21
N TYR A 61 -0.46 18.16 1.15
CA TYR A 61 -0.82 18.24 2.57
C TYR A 61 0.36 18.55 3.49
N GLY A 62 1.60 18.53 3.00
CA GLY A 62 2.81 18.87 3.77
C GLY A 62 3.18 17.87 4.87
N GLY A 63 2.52 16.70 4.91
CA GLY A 63 2.71 15.69 5.93
C GLY A 63 3.20 14.36 5.36
N GLN A 64 3.75 13.51 6.24
CA GLN A 64 4.19 12.18 5.85
C GLN A 64 3.02 11.26 5.50
N VAL A 65 3.22 10.38 4.54
CA VAL A 65 2.25 9.35 4.18
C VAL A 65 2.14 8.28 5.26
N SER A 66 0.98 7.66 5.34
CA SER A 66 0.75 6.45 6.13
C SER A 66 0.32 5.29 5.25
N THR A 67 0.43 4.06 5.76
CA THR A 67 -0.08 2.87 5.09
C THR A 67 -1.60 2.97 4.87
N PHE A 68 -2.34 3.56 5.81
CA PHE A 68 -3.81 3.70 5.72
C PHE A 68 -4.23 4.56 4.53
N GLY A 69 -3.61 5.73 4.35
CA GLY A 69 -3.86 6.58 3.19
C GLY A 69 -3.45 5.91 1.87
N GLY A 70 -2.35 5.16 1.88
CA GLY A 70 -1.91 4.36 0.73
C GLY A 70 -2.92 3.29 0.32
N HIS A 71 -3.57 2.60 1.27
CA HIS A 71 -4.63 1.64 0.95
C HIS A 71 -5.82 2.29 0.25
N MET A 72 -6.19 3.50 0.68
CA MET A 72 -7.27 4.26 0.04
C MET A 72 -6.89 4.71 -1.38
N TRP A 73 -5.63 5.13 -1.56
CA TRP A 73 -5.10 5.44 -2.88
C TRP A 73 -5.12 4.23 -3.80
N ASP A 74 -4.74 3.06 -3.30
CA ASP A 74 -4.73 1.80 -4.05
C ASP A 74 -6.14 1.36 -4.45
N ALA A 75 -7.14 1.57 -3.60
CA ALA A 75 -8.53 1.37 -3.96
C ALA A 75 -8.94 2.27 -5.14
N GLY A 76 -8.49 3.53 -5.16
CA GLY A 76 -8.67 4.44 -6.28
C GLY A 76 -7.98 3.97 -7.57
N LEU A 77 -6.77 3.42 -7.47
CA LEU A 77 -6.05 2.86 -8.63
C LEU A 77 -6.78 1.65 -9.20
N LEU A 78 -7.26 0.73 -8.36
CA LEU A 78 -8.04 -0.43 -8.79
C LEU A 78 -9.35 0.00 -9.48
N PHE A 79 -10.05 0.94 -8.85
CA PHE A 79 -11.28 1.49 -9.41
C PHE A 79 -11.05 2.12 -10.80
N THR A 80 -10.01 2.96 -10.92
CA THR A 80 -9.65 3.62 -12.18
C THR A 80 -9.24 2.61 -13.25
N HIS A 81 -8.53 1.54 -12.85
CA HIS A 81 -8.13 0.45 -13.74
C HIS A 81 -9.35 -0.30 -14.31
N ALA A 82 -10.34 -0.59 -13.46
CA ALA A 82 -11.54 -1.34 -13.84
C ALA A 82 -12.60 -0.51 -14.59
N MET A 83 -12.55 0.82 -14.44
CA MET A 83 -13.57 1.74 -14.98
C MET A 83 -13.81 1.62 -16.48
N PRO A 84 -12.79 1.55 -17.36
CA PRO A 84 -13.00 1.46 -18.81
C PRO A 84 -13.83 0.24 -19.22
N GLU A 85 -13.60 -0.90 -18.56
CA GLU A 85 -14.37 -2.13 -18.85
C GLU A 85 -15.82 -2.04 -18.32
N ALA A 86 -16.00 -1.43 -17.16
CA ALA A 86 -17.32 -1.19 -16.59
C ALA A 86 -18.19 -0.29 -17.49
N LEU A 87 -17.60 0.78 -18.05
CA LEU A 87 -18.28 1.71 -18.95
C LEU A 87 -18.77 1.07 -20.25
N LYS A 88 -18.11 0.01 -20.72
CA LYS A 88 -18.57 -0.78 -21.87
C LYS A 88 -19.85 -1.58 -21.57
N LYS A 89 -20.15 -1.82 -20.29
CA LYS A 89 -21.31 -2.64 -19.86
C LYS A 89 -22.55 -1.81 -19.55
N GLY A 90 -22.38 -0.52 -19.21
CA GLY A 90 -23.50 0.35 -18.90
C GLY A 90 -23.08 1.71 -18.39
N GLN A 91 -24.05 2.60 -18.24
CA GLN A 91 -23.84 3.93 -17.67
C GLN A 91 -23.65 3.86 -16.13
N PRO A 92 -22.81 4.73 -15.54
CA PRO A 92 -22.68 4.85 -14.10
C PRO A 92 -24.06 4.96 -13.41
N GLY A 93 -24.19 4.27 -12.26
CA GLY A 93 -25.46 4.22 -11.52
C GLY A 93 -26.38 3.06 -11.92
N THR A 94 -26.19 2.41 -13.06
CA THR A 94 -27.02 1.26 -13.47
C THR A 94 -26.54 -0.06 -12.88
N PRO A 95 -27.42 -1.09 -12.76
CA PRO A 95 -27.02 -2.44 -12.35
C PRO A 95 -25.97 -3.06 -13.28
N ALA A 96 -26.08 -2.82 -14.59
CA ALA A 96 -25.14 -3.35 -15.59
C ALA A 96 -23.74 -2.76 -15.39
N PHE A 97 -23.62 -1.45 -15.11
CA PHE A 97 -22.36 -0.82 -14.79
C PHE A 97 -21.74 -1.39 -13.53
N ARG A 98 -22.52 -1.52 -12.42
CA ARG A 98 -22.01 -2.07 -11.15
C ARG A 98 -21.52 -3.50 -11.31
N LYS A 99 -22.27 -4.32 -12.05
CA LYS A 99 -21.83 -5.70 -12.36
C LYS A 99 -20.55 -5.68 -13.20
N GLY A 100 -20.47 -4.86 -14.23
CA GLY A 100 -19.28 -4.73 -15.08
C GLY A 100 -18.05 -4.25 -14.31
N LEU A 101 -18.23 -3.33 -13.35
CA LEU A 101 -17.14 -2.85 -12.49
C LEU A 101 -16.61 -3.97 -11.58
N ARG A 102 -17.50 -4.72 -10.93
CA ARG A 102 -17.11 -5.88 -10.12
C ARG A 102 -16.36 -6.91 -10.96
N ASP A 103 -16.92 -7.31 -12.09
CA ASP A 103 -16.31 -8.32 -12.96
C ASP A 103 -14.92 -7.88 -13.46
N ALA A 104 -14.75 -6.59 -13.77
CA ALA A 104 -13.47 -6.02 -14.18
C ALA A 104 -12.44 -6.01 -13.03
N MET A 105 -12.87 -5.71 -11.79
CA MET A 105 -12.01 -5.82 -10.62
C MET A 105 -11.56 -7.25 -10.38
N GLU A 106 -12.48 -8.22 -10.45
CA GLU A 106 -12.21 -9.66 -10.26
C GLU A 106 -11.26 -10.25 -11.31
N THR A 107 -11.10 -9.60 -12.45
CA THR A 107 -10.18 -10.02 -13.52
C THR A 107 -8.87 -9.21 -13.56
N THR A 108 -8.64 -8.35 -12.58
CA THR A 108 -7.42 -7.56 -12.48
C THR A 108 -6.20 -8.45 -12.25
N THR A 109 -5.18 -8.31 -13.10
CA THR A 109 -3.92 -9.04 -13.00
C THR A 109 -2.72 -8.10 -13.15
N ASN A 110 -1.67 -8.36 -12.37
CA ASN A 110 -0.40 -7.64 -12.40
C ASN A 110 -0.51 -6.11 -12.27
N LEU A 111 -1.54 -5.61 -11.59
CA LEU A 111 -1.68 -4.19 -11.31
C LEU A 111 -0.74 -3.80 -10.18
N ALA A 112 0.33 -3.08 -10.49
CA ALA A 112 1.24 -2.52 -9.49
C ALA A 112 0.57 -1.33 -8.79
N ILE A 113 0.48 -1.39 -7.48
CA ILE A 113 -0.11 -0.39 -6.58
C ILE A 113 0.90 0.04 -5.51
N SER A 114 0.54 0.95 -4.63
CA SER A 114 1.50 1.46 -3.62
C SER A 114 1.88 0.43 -2.55
N HIS A 115 1.08 -0.61 -2.36
CA HIS A 115 1.31 -1.66 -1.36
C HIS A 115 1.71 -3.02 -1.95
N GLY A 116 1.65 -3.22 -3.26
CA GLY A 116 1.95 -4.53 -3.82
C GLY A 116 1.67 -4.64 -5.31
N VAL A 117 1.50 -5.87 -5.76
CA VAL A 117 1.01 -6.18 -7.11
C VAL A 117 -0.28 -6.97 -6.97
N MET A 118 -1.37 -6.40 -7.48
CA MET A 118 -2.70 -6.95 -7.31
C MET A 118 -3.03 -7.94 -8.41
N ASN A 119 -3.51 -9.11 -8.01
CA ASN A 119 -4.01 -10.19 -8.86
C ASN A 119 -5.29 -10.73 -8.24
N MET A 120 -6.43 -10.26 -8.69
CA MET A 120 -7.73 -10.65 -8.15
C MET A 120 -8.39 -11.75 -8.98
N ASN A 121 -9.31 -12.46 -8.37
CA ASN A 121 -10.23 -13.38 -9.04
C ASN A 121 -11.52 -13.52 -8.21
N ALA A 122 -12.53 -14.19 -8.73
CA ALA A 122 -13.83 -14.35 -8.08
C ALA A 122 -13.80 -15.05 -6.70
N LYS A 123 -12.68 -15.68 -6.32
CA LYS A 123 -12.49 -16.38 -5.05
C LYS A 123 -11.52 -15.67 -4.11
N ASP A 124 -10.68 -14.81 -4.66
CA ASP A 124 -9.69 -14.03 -3.93
C ASP A 124 -9.81 -12.56 -4.30
N HIS A 125 -10.51 -11.79 -3.44
CA HIS A 125 -10.66 -10.35 -3.55
C HIS A 125 -9.58 -9.58 -2.76
N LEU A 126 -8.72 -10.25 -1.99
CA LEU A 126 -7.53 -9.63 -1.41
C LEU A 126 -6.50 -9.32 -2.50
N GLY A 127 -6.24 -10.30 -3.36
CA GLY A 127 -5.44 -10.15 -4.56
C GLY A 127 -3.97 -9.79 -4.35
N LEU A 128 -3.48 -9.78 -3.10
CA LEU A 128 -2.11 -9.41 -2.75
C LEU A 128 -1.28 -10.64 -2.38
N ASP A 129 -0.01 -10.63 -2.76
CA ASP A 129 0.96 -11.67 -2.41
C ASP A 129 2.06 -11.16 -1.47
N GLN A 130 3.15 -11.91 -1.30
CA GLN A 130 4.26 -11.59 -0.40
C GLN A 130 4.92 -10.24 -0.70
N ARG A 131 4.81 -9.73 -1.93
CA ARG A 131 5.35 -8.41 -2.33
C ARG A 131 4.63 -7.24 -1.65
N ALA A 132 3.46 -7.49 -1.05
CA ALA A 132 2.66 -6.47 -0.35
C ALA A 132 3.17 -6.17 1.07
N ARG A 133 4.23 -6.83 1.52
CA ARG A 133 4.78 -6.62 2.85
C ARG A 133 6.30 -6.71 2.85
N VAL A 134 6.88 -5.85 3.65
CA VAL A 134 8.32 -5.83 3.93
C VAL A 134 8.51 -5.82 5.44
N MET A 135 9.67 -6.28 5.89
CA MET A 135 10.07 -6.09 7.28
C MET A 135 10.78 -4.73 7.39
N VAL A 136 10.39 -3.94 8.36
CA VAL A 136 11.07 -2.68 8.70
C VAL A 136 11.57 -2.72 10.14
N GLU A 137 12.66 -2.01 10.39
CA GLU A 137 13.20 -1.70 11.70
C GLU A 137 13.02 -0.21 11.96
N ILE A 138 12.71 0.15 13.19
CA ILE A 138 12.78 1.55 13.61
C ILE A 138 14.23 1.85 13.99
N LYS A 139 14.82 2.86 13.35
CA LYS A 139 16.17 3.30 13.62
C LYS A 139 16.28 4.82 13.50
N ASP A 140 16.76 5.45 14.57
CA ASP A 140 16.89 6.91 14.66
C ASP A 140 15.55 7.63 14.33
N GLY A 141 14.43 7.08 14.81
CA GLY A 141 13.08 7.60 14.57
C GLY A 141 12.59 7.49 13.12
N LYS A 142 13.15 6.58 12.33
CA LYS A 142 12.80 6.36 10.91
C LYS A 142 12.56 4.89 10.60
N TRP A 143 11.75 4.64 9.58
CA TRP A 143 11.57 3.31 9.02
C TRP A 143 12.78 2.92 8.18
N LYS A 144 13.37 1.77 8.47
CA LYS A 144 14.48 1.20 7.71
C LYS A 144 14.10 -0.16 7.15
N LEU A 145 14.18 -0.31 5.84
CA LEU A 145 13.94 -1.58 5.17
C LEU A 145 14.93 -2.63 5.65
N GLN A 146 14.45 -3.82 5.95
CA GLN A 146 15.24 -5.00 6.25
C GLN A 146 15.20 -5.96 5.08
N ASN A 147 16.36 -6.53 4.74
CA ASN A 147 16.52 -7.55 3.69
C ASN A 147 16.19 -8.94 4.22
#